data_72f6a4c8840367ed40923f3e8c6e1f05
#
_entry.id   72f6a4c8840367ed40923f3e8c6e1f05
#
_cell.length_a   1.000
_cell.length_b   1.000
_cell.length_c   1.000
_cell.angle_alpha   90.00
_cell.angle_beta   90.00
_cell.angle_gamma   90.00
#
_symmetry.space_group_name_H-M   'P 1'
#
loop_
_entity.id
_entity.type
_entity.pdbx_description
1 polymer ?
#
loop_
_entity_poly.entity_id
_entity_poly.type
_entity_poly.pdbx_seq_one_letter_code
_entity_poly.pdbx_strand_id
1 'polypeptide(L)'
;ALAGYLKQAGYDPKSFFSRVSYRTFEYPDVMENVLDGKTDAGVLTACELEAAEKAGLIETGVLRVVSPHADSLLQCRHTTALYPDNVFGALNFTRPDLVKAVSVALLTMPDQRSFSWQVAGQLNTVGDLYKTLGMGPFAPKPLTFKDVLIKYRWIFAGVALLIFILVMNEMRLRTLVR
;
A
#
# COMPACT_ATOMS: atom_id res chain seq x y z
N ALA A 1 2.63 4.24 -4.24
CA ALA A 1 2.45 5.15 -5.39
C ALA A 1 2.35 4.38 -6.70
N LEU A 2 3.40 3.65 -7.17
CA LEU A 2 3.42 2.95 -8.46
C LEU A 2 2.25 1.97 -8.65
N ALA A 3 1.95 1.12 -7.66
CA ALA A 3 0.84 0.18 -7.74
C ALA A 3 -0.52 0.88 -7.94
N GLY A 4 -0.72 2.04 -7.30
CA GLY A 4 -1.93 2.85 -7.50
C GLY A 4 -2.01 3.43 -8.91
N TYR A 5 -0.90 3.93 -9.42
CA TYR A 5 -0.80 4.43 -10.78
C TYR A 5 -1.14 3.35 -11.82
N LEU A 6 -0.56 2.15 -11.69
CA LEU A 6 -0.86 1.02 -12.58
C LEU A 6 -2.35 0.64 -12.53
N LYS A 7 -2.93 0.60 -11.33
CA LYS A 7 -4.35 0.25 -11.17
C LYS A 7 -5.28 1.30 -11.78
N GLN A 8 -4.96 2.58 -11.65
CA GLN A 8 -5.69 3.66 -12.30
C GLN A 8 -5.57 3.61 -13.83
N ALA A 9 -4.42 3.15 -14.34
CA ALA A 9 -4.20 2.92 -15.76
C ALA A 9 -4.85 1.62 -16.29
N GLY A 10 -5.57 0.87 -15.44
CA GLY A 10 -6.29 -0.35 -15.83
C GLY A 10 -5.45 -1.64 -15.78
N TYR A 11 -4.24 -1.58 -15.23
CA TYR A 11 -3.38 -2.74 -15.08
C TYR A 11 -3.49 -3.36 -13.69
N ASP A 12 -3.30 -4.68 -13.59
CA ASP A 12 -3.15 -5.34 -12.30
C ASP A 12 -1.69 -5.21 -11.82
N PRO A 13 -1.41 -4.47 -10.72
CA PRO A 13 -0.07 -4.28 -10.22
C PRO A 13 0.67 -5.56 -9.84
N LYS A 14 -0.07 -6.65 -9.54
CA LYS A 14 0.53 -7.92 -9.12
C LYS A 14 1.07 -8.75 -10.27
N SER A 15 0.50 -8.57 -11.46
CA SER A 15 0.84 -9.35 -12.65
C SER A 15 1.48 -8.50 -13.76
N PHE A 16 1.59 -7.19 -13.57
CA PHE A 16 2.11 -6.27 -14.59
C PHE A 16 3.60 -6.54 -14.90
N PHE A 17 4.40 -6.78 -13.88
CA PHE A 17 5.82 -7.08 -14.05
C PHE A 17 6.06 -8.59 -13.95
N SER A 18 6.88 -9.12 -14.82
CA SER A 18 7.29 -10.53 -14.80
C SER A 18 8.12 -10.86 -13.54
N ARG A 19 8.93 -9.92 -13.09
CA ARG A 19 9.75 -10.04 -11.89
C ARG A 19 9.93 -8.68 -11.24
N VAL A 20 9.83 -8.65 -9.89
CA VAL A 20 10.10 -7.46 -9.09
C VAL A 20 11.14 -7.83 -8.03
N SER A 21 12.21 -7.05 -7.93
CA SER A 21 13.19 -7.16 -6.86
C SER A 21 13.16 -5.90 -6.02
N TYR A 22 13.18 -6.07 -4.69
CA TYR A 22 13.18 -4.96 -3.76
C TYR A 22 14.61 -4.71 -3.26
N ARG A 23 15.03 -3.44 -3.31
CA ARG A 23 16.30 -2.96 -2.74
C ARG A 23 15.96 -1.92 -1.68
N THR A 24 16.55 -2.05 -0.51
CA THR A 24 16.27 -1.14 0.61
C THR A 24 17.26 0.02 0.54
N PHE A 25 16.79 1.21 0.15
CA PHE A 25 17.55 2.47 0.11
C PHE A 25 18.88 2.45 -0.70
N GLU A 26 19.05 1.45 -1.56
CA GLU A 26 20.22 1.31 -2.45
C GLU A 26 19.90 1.89 -3.83
N TYR A 27 19.56 3.18 -3.89
CA TYR A 27 19.16 3.85 -5.13
C TYR A 27 20.24 3.84 -6.22
N PRO A 28 21.55 3.98 -5.91
CA PRO A 28 22.59 3.82 -6.93
C PRO A 28 22.55 2.45 -7.61
N ASP A 29 22.36 1.36 -6.86
CA ASP A 29 22.26 0.01 -7.42
C ASP A 29 21.04 -0.16 -8.33
N VAL A 30 19.92 0.52 -8.00
CA VAL A 30 18.72 0.50 -8.85
C VAL A 30 19.01 1.17 -10.19
N MET A 31 19.68 2.31 -10.19
CA MET A 31 20.06 3.03 -11.40
C MET A 31 21.07 2.23 -12.23
N GLU A 32 22.11 1.69 -11.60
CA GLU A 32 23.13 0.86 -12.26
C GLU A 32 22.51 -0.37 -12.92
N ASN A 33 21.60 -1.07 -12.25
CA ASN A 33 20.93 -2.23 -12.84
C ASN A 33 20.10 -1.90 -14.09
N VAL A 34 19.54 -0.69 -14.18
CA VAL A 34 18.85 -0.24 -15.40
C VAL A 34 19.87 0.12 -16.48
N LEU A 35 20.96 0.80 -16.14
CA LEU A 35 22.03 1.16 -17.09
C LEU A 35 22.70 -0.07 -17.68
N ASP A 36 22.93 -1.09 -16.87
CA ASP A 36 23.51 -2.39 -17.29
C ASP A 36 22.51 -3.28 -18.05
N GLY A 37 21.26 -2.89 -18.21
CA GLY A 37 20.22 -3.71 -18.83
C GLY A 37 19.83 -4.96 -18.03
N LYS A 38 20.18 -5.03 -16.74
CA LYS A 38 19.77 -6.12 -15.83
C LYS A 38 18.30 -6.04 -15.46
N THR A 39 17.74 -4.82 -15.51
CA THR A 39 16.32 -4.54 -15.29
C THR A 39 15.83 -3.52 -16.33
N ASP A 40 14.57 -3.66 -16.77
CA ASP A 40 13.97 -2.75 -17.75
C ASP A 40 13.59 -1.39 -17.16
N ALA A 41 13.34 -1.35 -15.85
CA ALA A 41 12.94 -0.14 -15.12
C ALA A 41 13.32 -0.21 -13.65
N GLY A 42 13.51 0.96 -13.04
CA GLY A 42 13.74 1.14 -11.61
C GLY A 42 12.75 2.10 -10.98
N VAL A 43 12.46 1.93 -9.70
CA VAL A 43 11.63 2.83 -8.92
C VAL A 43 12.52 3.53 -7.89
N LEU A 44 12.51 4.85 -7.94
CA LEU A 44 13.27 5.73 -7.05
C LEU A 44 12.30 6.64 -6.29
N THR A 45 12.72 7.17 -5.16
CA THR A 45 12.04 8.32 -4.57
C THR A 45 12.24 9.56 -5.43
N ALA A 46 11.35 10.54 -5.28
CA ALA A 46 11.46 11.78 -6.03
C ALA A 46 12.82 12.46 -5.77
N CYS A 47 13.38 13.11 -6.78
CA CYS A 47 14.64 13.84 -6.78
C CYS A 47 15.94 12.99 -6.72
N GLU A 48 15.87 11.68 -6.51
CA GLU A 48 17.09 10.83 -6.46
C GLU A 48 17.81 10.77 -7.81
N LEU A 49 17.06 10.77 -8.92
CA LEU A 49 17.64 10.79 -10.24
C LEU A 49 18.44 12.10 -10.49
N GLU A 50 17.82 13.24 -10.20
CA GLU A 50 18.47 14.54 -10.35
C GLU A 50 19.65 14.73 -9.39
N ALA A 51 19.56 14.18 -8.19
CA ALA A 51 20.66 14.18 -7.24
C ALA A 51 21.87 13.38 -7.76
N ALA A 52 21.62 12.21 -8.35
CA ALA A 52 22.67 11.38 -8.95
C ALA A 52 23.28 12.05 -10.19
N GLU A 53 22.47 12.64 -11.07
CA GLU A 53 22.93 13.42 -12.23
C GLU A 53 23.82 14.60 -11.76
N LYS A 54 23.38 15.36 -10.74
CA LYS A 54 24.12 16.49 -10.20
C LYS A 54 25.42 16.10 -9.50
N ALA A 55 25.43 14.94 -8.88
CA ALA A 55 26.63 14.38 -8.23
C ALA A 55 27.63 13.77 -9.24
N GLY A 56 27.25 13.69 -10.54
CA GLY A 56 28.08 13.05 -11.56
C GLY A 56 28.15 11.52 -11.44
N LEU A 57 27.24 10.91 -10.69
CA LEU A 57 27.15 9.46 -10.56
C LEU A 57 26.61 8.80 -11.82
N ILE A 58 25.77 9.52 -12.54
CA ILE A 58 25.23 9.12 -13.86
C ILE A 58 25.27 10.32 -14.79
N GLU A 59 25.38 10.06 -16.07
CA GLU A 59 25.32 11.11 -17.10
C GLU A 59 23.88 11.62 -17.26
N THR A 60 23.73 12.95 -17.34
CA THR A 60 22.42 13.60 -17.45
C THR A 60 21.69 13.13 -18.72
N GLY A 61 20.46 12.68 -18.56
CA GLY A 61 19.59 12.29 -19.65
C GLY A 61 19.74 10.84 -20.15
N VAL A 62 20.67 10.06 -19.62
CA VAL A 62 20.80 8.63 -19.94
C VAL A 62 19.60 7.84 -19.43
N LEU A 63 19.11 8.16 -18.24
CA LEU A 63 17.86 7.63 -17.70
C LEU A 63 16.72 8.62 -17.91
N ARG A 64 15.54 8.10 -18.25
CA ARG A 64 14.34 8.91 -18.42
C ARG A 64 13.26 8.54 -17.44
N VAL A 65 12.53 9.52 -16.93
CA VAL A 65 11.32 9.31 -16.14
C VAL A 65 10.17 8.91 -17.07
N VAL A 66 9.47 7.83 -16.74
CA VAL A 66 8.30 7.35 -17.50
C VAL A 66 7.09 8.19 -17.13
N SER A 67 6.36 8.71 -18.13
CA SER A 67 5.16 9.56 -17.93
C SER A 67 5.36 10.66 -16.90
N PRO A 68 6.31 11.59 -17.11
CA PRO A 68 6.62 12.60 -16.12
C PRO A 68 5.41 13.52 -15.85
N HIS A 69 5.11 13.76 -14.59
CA HIS A 69 4.17 14.78 -14.17
C HIS A 69 4.86 16.16 -14.16
N ALA A 70 4.14 17.18 -14.61
CA ALA A 70 4.51 18.57 -14.42
C ALA A 70 3.83 19.07 -13.14
N ASP A 71 4.49 18.94 -12.00
CA ASP A 71 4.00 19.48 -10.73
C ASP A 71 4.87 20.66 -10.31
N SER A 72 4.22 21.75 -9.89
CA SER A 72 4.91 22.96 -9.43
C SER A 72 5.47 22.85 -8.01
N LEU A 73 5.08 21.83 -7.26
CA LEU A 73 5.51 21.64 -5.87
C LEU A 73 6.91 21.03 -5.77
N LEU A 74 7.32 20.24 -6.76
CA LEU A 74 8.66 19.66 -6.85
C LEU A 74 9.35 20.09 -8.13
N GLN A 75 10.61 20.46 -8.03
CA GLN A 75 11.44 20.75 -9.21
C GLN A 75 11.99 19.48 -9.87
N CYS A 76 11.69 18.32 -9.32
CA CYS A 76 12.18 17.03 -9.80
C CYS A 76 11.12 16.33 -10.65
N ARG A 77 11.59 15.56 -11.62
CA ARG A 77 10.73 14.73 -12.47
C ARG A 77 10.15 13.54 -11.67
N HIS A 78 8.86 13.32 -11.75
CA HIS A 78 8.21 12.19 -11.07
C HIS A 78 7.06 11.62 -11.90
N THR A 79 6.79 10.34 -11.76
CA THR A 79 5.77 9.60 -12.53
C THR A 79 4.40 9.60 -11.84
N THR A 80 4.36 9.62 -10.52
CA THR A 80 3.11 9.46 -9.75
C THR A 80 2.73 10.75 -9.06
N ALA A 81 1.48 10.88 -8.63
CA ALA A 81 1.11 11.92 -7.67
C ALA A 81 2.03 11.90 -6.45
N LEU A 82 2.24 13.06 -5.85
CA LEU A 82 3.09 13.20 -4.67
C LEU A 82 2.35 12.66 -3.44
N TYR A 83 3.05 11.86 -2.67
CA TYR A 83 2.59 11.33 -1.39
C TYR A 83 3.55 11.76 -0.30
N PRO A 84 3.06 11.94 0.96
CA PRO A 84 3.95 12.17 2.08
C PRO A 84 4.99 11.05 2.18
N ASP A 85 6.24 11.42 2.37
CA ASP A 85 7.35 10.46 2.52
C ASP A 85 7.40 9.99 3.98
N ASN A 86 8.13 10.70 4.83
CA ASN A 86 8.24 10.35 6.24
C ASN A 86 7.26 11.18 7.08
N VAL A 87 6.55 10.51 7.96
CA VAL A 87 5.61 11.16 8.89
C VAL A 87 6.09 10.98 10.32
N PHE A 88 6.29 12.08 11.02
CA PHE A 88 6.53 12.04 12.45
C PHE A 88 5.20 12.10 13.18
N GLY A 89 4.88 11.08 13.96
CA GLY A 89 3.62 10.96 14.70
C GLY A 89 3.84 10.80 16.19
N ALA A 90 2.89 11.30 16.99
CA ALA A 90 2.83 11.05 18.42
C ALA A 90 1.81 9.96 18.72
N LEU A 91 2.08 9.14 19.73
CA LEU A 91 1.12 8.16 20.23
C LEU A 91 0.04 8.86 21.06
N ASN A 92 -1.14 8.25 21.14
CA ASN A 92 -2.30 8.84 21.82
C ASN A 92 -2.09 9.11 23.33
N PHE A 93 -1.13 8.43 23.96
CA PHE A 93 -0.76 8.61 25.36
C PHE A 93 0.42 9.57 25.57
N THR A 94 0.98 10.16 24.50
CA THR A 94 2.07 11.13 24.61
C THR A 94 1.54 12.43 25.20
N ARG A 95 2.26 13.00 26.15
CA ARG A 95 1.89 14.28 26.78
C ARG A 95 1.74 15.39 25.74
N PRO A 96 0.65 16.17 25.79
CA PRO A 96 0.37 17.20 24.78
C PRO A 96 1.42 18.33 24.73
N ASP A 97 2.02 18.68 25.88
CA ASP A 97 3.07 19.68 25.97
C ASP A 97 4.35 19.22 25.25
N LEU A 98 4.70 17.95 25.37
CA LEU A 98 5.83 17.34 24.64
C LEU A 98 5.55 17.31 23.13
N VAL A 99 4.35 16.89 22.73
CA VAL A 99 3.95 16.89 21.31
C VAL A 99 4.07 18.29 20.72
N LYS A 100 3.56 19.30 21.43
CA LYS A 100 3.66 20.69 20.99
C LYS A 100 5.10 21.16 20.89
N ALA A 101 5.93 20.88 21.89
CA ALA A 101 7.34 21.31 21.90
C ALA A 101 8.12 20.70 20.73
N VAL A 102 7.96 19.39 20.48
CA VAL A 102 8.60 18.71 19.36
C VAL A 102 8.08 19.22 18.00
N SER A 103 6.77 19.42 17.86
CA SER A 103 6.19 19.95 16.63
C SER A 103 6.75 21.34 16.30
N VAL A 104 6.84 22.22 17.29
CA VAL A 104 7.44 23.55 17.10
C VAL A 104 8.88 23.43 16.69
N ALA A 105 9.68 22.60 17.38
CA ALA A 105 11.09 22.40 17.05
C ALA A 105 11.29 21.90 15.62
N LEU A 106 10.49 20.94 15.18
CA LEU A 106 10.56 20.40 13.81
C LEU A 106 10.18 21.46 12.79
N LEU A 107 9.06 22.16 12.98
CA LEU A 107 8.56 23.17 12.04
C LEU A 107 9.41 24.44 11.96
N THR A 108 10.22 24.72 13.00
CA THR A 108 11.16 25.85 13.02
C THR A 108 12.58 25.44 12.66
N MET A 109 12.81 24.16 12.40
CA MET A 109 14.12 23.68 11.96
C MET A 109 14.45 24.27 10.57
N PRO A 110 15.66 24.82 10.38
CA PRO A 110 16.07 25.30 9.06
C PRO A 110 16.00 24.20 8.01
N ASP A 111 15.57 24.55 6.80
CA ASP A 111 15.51 23.62 5.68
C ASP A 111 16.88 22.96 5.47
N GLN A 112 16.89 21.65 5.48
CA GLN A 112 18.05 20.87 5.10
C GLN A 112 18.13 20.75 3.59
N ARG A 113 19.29 20.45 3.04
CA ARG A 113 19.49 20.35 1.59
C ARG A 113 18.59 19.31 0.91
N SER A 114 18.16 18.29 1.66
CA SER A 114 17.39 17.15 1.15
C SER A 114 15.96 17.06 1.70
N PHE A 115 15.61 17.79 2.75
CA PHE A 115 14.25 17.73 3.31
C PHE A 115 13.91 18.99 4.13
N SER A 116 12.63 19.28 4.25
CA SER A 116 12.05 20.24 5.19
C SER A 116 10.86 19.62 5.92
N TRP A 117 10.63 20.07 7.15
CA TRP A 117 9.47 19.64 7.92
C TRP A 117 8.30 20.58 7.65
N GLN A 118 7.16 20.00 7.36
CA GLN A 118 5.91 20.73 7.11
C GLN A 118 4.79 20.12 7.93
N VAL A 119 3.72 20.89 8.14
CA VAL A 119 2.49 20.34 8.72
C VAL A 119 2.01 19.21 7.83
N ALA A 120 1.67 18.08 8.45
CA ALA A 120 1.17 16.93 7.71
C ALA A 120 0.01 17.34 6.80
N GLY A 121 0.20 17.16 5.50
CA GLY A 121 -0.83 17.39 4.50
C GLY A 121 -1.99 16.40 4.66
N GLN A 122 -2.89 16.39 3.70
CA GLN A 122 -4.03 15.49 3.73
C GLN A 122 -3.59 14.03 3.58
N LEU A 123 -3.52 13.31 4.68
CA LEU A 123 -3.26 11.86 4.69
C LEU A 123 -4.40 11.05 4.01
N ASN A 124 -5.51 11.70 3.68
CA ASN A 124 -6.63 11.09 2.96
C ASN A 124 -6.20 10.48 1.63
N THR A 125 -5.27 11.11 0.91
CA THR A 125 -4.73 10.58 -0.36
C THR A 125 -4.05 9.23 -0.19
N VAL A 126 -3.35 9.03 0.93
CA VAL A 126 -2.75 7.72 1.28
C VAL A 126 -3.83 6.72 1.65
N GLY A 127 -4.84 7.13 2.42
CA GLY A 127 -6.00 6.31 2.78
C GLY A 127 -6.76 5.83 1.53
N ASP A 128 -7.02 6.73 0.59
CA ASP A 128 -7.70 6.41 -0.68
C ASP A 128 -6.85 5.47 -1.55
N LEU A 129 -5.54 5.64 -1.56
CA LEU A 129 -4.62 4.72 -2.23
C LEU A 129 -4.72 3.30 -1.64
N TYR A 130 -4.65 3.16 -0.32
CA TYR A 130 -4.79 1.87 0.36
C TYR A 130 -6.15 1.23 0.11
N LYS A 131 -7.22 2.03 0.12
CA LYS A 131 -8.58 1.57 -0.19
C LYS A 131 -8.68 1.06 -1.63
N THR A 132 -8.15 1.81 -2.58
CA THR A 132 -8.13 1.44 -4.00
C THR A 132 -7.35 0.14 -4.24
N LEU A 133 -6.25 -0.05 -3.53
CA LEU A 133 -5.42 -1.24 -3.64
C LEU A 133 -5.95 -2.42 -2.81
N GLY A 134 -6.91 -2.21 -1.90
CA GLY A 134 -7.36 -3.22 -0.95
C GLY A 134 -6.23 -3.68 -0.02
N MET A 135 -5.42 -2.76 0.47
CA MET A 135 -4.25 -3.03 1.31
C MET A 135 -4.43 -2.47 2.73
N GLY A 136 -3.57 -2.92 3.64
CA GLY A 136 -3.57 -2.44 5.02
C GLY A 136 -4.92 -2.64 5.71
N PRO A 137 -5.54 -1.58 6.31
CA PRO A 137 -6.83 -1.67 6.97
C PRO A 137 -7.99 -2.06 6.03
N PHE A 138 -7.82 -1.85 4.73
CA PHE A 138 -8.81 -2.14 3.69
C PHE A 138 -8.56 -3.48 2.98
N ALA A 139 -7.59 -4.25 3.43
CA ALA A 139 -7.36 -5.59 2.89
C ALA A 139 -8.58 -6.48 3.15
N PRO A 140 -9.03 -7.26 2.15
CA PRO A 140 -10.12 -8.21 2.37
C PRO A 140 -9.69 -9.19 3.48
N LYS A 141 -10.49 -9.23 4.55
CA LYS A 141 -10.24 -10.19 5.64
C LYS A 141 -10.46 -11.60 5.11
N PRO A 142 -9.54 -12.53 5.34
CA PRO A 142 -9.75 -13.92 4.98
C PRO A 142 -11.00 -14.43 5.72
N LEU A 143 -11.91 -15.05 4.99
CA LEU A 143 -13.12 -15.64 5.59
C LEU A 143 -12.68 -16.79 6.49
N THR A 144 -12.92 -16.62 7.78
CA THR A 144 -12.71 -17.68 8.76
C THR A 144 -13.90 -18.65 8.73
N PHE A 145 -13.68 -19.94 8.98
CA PHE A 145 -14.75 -20.94 9.11
C PHE A 145 -15.87 -20.49 10.06
N LYS A 146 -15.49 -19.81 11.14
CA LYS A 146 -16.41 -19.20 12.10
C LYS A 146 -17.34 -18.16 11.46
N ASP A 147 -16.80 -17.32 10.56
CA ASP A 147 -17.58 -16.28 9.88
C ASP A 147 -18.61 -16.92 8.93
N VAL A 148 -18.24 -18.02 8.26
CA VAL A 148 -19.14 -18.79 7.40
C VAL A 148 -20.26 -19.42 8.23
N LEU A 149 -19.93 -20.05 9.37
CA LEU A 149 -20.93 -20.63 10.28
C LEU A 149 -21.90 -19.56 10.79
N ILE A 150 -21.42 -18.41 11.23
CA ILE A 150 -22.25 -17.33 11.74
C ILE A 150 -23.14 -16.77 10.62
N LYS A 151 -22.58 -16.54 9.43
CA LYS A 151 -23.32 -15.99 8.28
C LYS A 151 -24.41 -16.93 7.81
N TYR A 152 -24.17 -18.23 7.79
CA TYR A 152 -25.09 -19.25 7.27
C TYR A 152 -25.77 -20.07 8.36
N ARG A 153 -25.76 -19.61 9.63
CA ARG A 153 -26.31 -20.33 10.79
C ARG A 153 -27.75 -20.84 10.57
N TRP A 154 -28.60 -20.06 9.94
CA TRP A 154 -29.98 -20.43 9.67
C TRP A 154 -30.10 -21.53 8.62
N ILE A 155 -29.23 -21.56 7.63
CA ILE A 155 -29.19 -22.64 6.65
C ILE A 155 -28.74 -23.94 7.31
N PHE A 156 -27.69 -23.90 8.14
CA PHE A 156 -27.22 -25.06 8.88
C PHE A 156 -28.29 -25.58 9.86
N ALA A 157 -29.02 -24.68 10.53
CA ALA A 157 -30.13 -25.04 11.41
C ALA A 157 -31.27 -25.71 10.64
N GLY A 158 -31.63 -25.19 9.46
CA GLY A 158 -32.65 -25.77 8.58
C GLY A 158 -32.29 -27.16 8.09
N VAL A 159 -31.06 -27.36 7.64
CA VAL A 159 -30.55 -28.67 7.22
C VAL A 159 -30.55 -29.68 8.39
N ALA A 160 -30.10 -29.27 9.56
CA ALA A 160 -30.09 -30.11 10.75
C ALA A 160 -31.53 -30.54 11.14
N LEU A 161 -32.49 -29.62 11.10
CA LEU A 161 -33.91 -29.90 11.37
C LEU A 161 -34.48 -30.90 10.35
N LEU A 162 -34.18 -30.73 9.07
CA LEU A 162 -34.63 -31.63 8.03
C LEU A 162 -34.09 -33.05 8.21
N ILE A 163 -32.78 -33.17 8.50
CA ILE A 163 -32.17 -34.48 8.83
C ILE A 163 -32.85 -35.10 10.04
N PHE A 164 -33.10 -34.33 11.10
CA PHE A 164 -33.77 -34.80 12.29
C PHE A 164 -35.19 -35.36 11.99
N ILE A 165 -35.97 -34.63 11.18
CA ILE A 165 -37.31 -35.08 10.77
C ILE A 165 -37.24 -36.40 9.99
N LEU A 166 -36.26 -36.50 9.05
CA LEU A 166 -36.09 -37.72 8.24
C LEU A 166 -35.74 -38.92 9.13
N VAL A 167 -34.81 -38.74 10.06
CA VAL A 167 -34.43 -39.81 11.01
C VAL A 167 -35.61 -40.23 11.90
N MET A 168 -36.36 -39.27 12.42
CA MET A 168 -37.54 -39.55 13.22
C MET A 168 -38.63 -40.29 12.43
N ASN A 169 -38.83 -39.91 11.16
CA ASN A 169 -39.79 -40.59 10.28
C ASN A 169 -39.35 -42.04 9.99
N GLU A 170 -38.06 -42.26 9.76
CA GLU A 170 -37.53 -43.60 9.55
C GLU A 170 -37.64 -44.49 10.80
N MET A 171 -37.38 -43.94 11.98
CA MET A 171 -37.58 -44.65 13.26
C MET A 171 -39.04 -45.01 13.49
N ARG A 172 -39.99 -44.11 13.19
CA ARG A 172 -41.42 -44.38 13.25
C ARG A 172 -41.83 -45.50 12.31
N LEU A 173 -41.39 -45.47 11.05
CA LEU A 173 -41.69 -46.54 10.11
C LEU A 173 -41.15 -47.89 10.56
N ARG A 174 -39.96 -47.96 11.11
CA ARG A 174 -39.38 -49.22 11.67
C ARG A 174 -40.16 -49.77 12.88
N THR A 175 -40.74 -48.88 13.69
CA THR A 175 -41.57 -49.32 14.83
C THR A 175 -42.98 -49.76 14.43
N LEU A 176 -43.51 -49.29 13.31
CA LEU A 176 -44.81 -49.70 12.78
C LEU A 176 -44.77 -51.04 12.00
N VAL A 177 -43.61 -51.41 11.47
CA VAL A 177 -43.42 -52.66 10.69
C VAL A 177 -42.96 -53.82 11.55
N ARG A 178 -42.69 -53.59 12.85
CA ARG A 178 -42.47 -54.61 13.85
C ARG A 178 -43.80 -54.94 14.60
#